data_ef27008db0d493735742190c42206677
#
_entry.id   ef27008db0d493735742190c42206677
#
_cell.length_a   1.000
_cell.length_b   1.000
_cell.length_c   1.000
_cell.angle_alpha   90.00
_cell.angle_beta   90.00
_cell.angle_gamma   90.00
#
_symmetry.space_group_name_H-M   'P 1'
#
loop_
_entity.id
_entity.type
_entity.pdbx_description
1 polymer ?
#
loop_
_entity_poly.entity_id
_entity_poly.type
_entity_poly.pdbx_seq_one_letter_code
_entity_poly.pdbx_strand_id
1 'polypeptide(L)'
;NKHPRDQYLSFYEPTHTYTVHGKKGYTSVTTFVHQHFEPFNAAKIITGILKKAETDNSNKYYGMTRQAIKKSWSDNGKQASAAGTKLHYDIECFYNGITPTNTSIEYGYFTNFHQDHTFIIPYRTEWMIYHVKLQLAGSIDFIVLNSDDTLDIYDWKRCKDIKKHSPWDKYAITEEINFVPDTNYWHYSLQ
;
A
#
# COMPACT_ATOMS: atom_id res chain seq x y z
N ASN A 1 -0.27 19.40 -12.83
CA ASN A 1 -1.36 19.41 -13.82
C ASN A 1 -2.71 19.25 -13.13
N LYS A 2 -3.61 20.23 -13.30
CA LYS A 2 -4.98 20.18 -12.77
C LYS A 2 -5.90 19.46 -13.74
N HIS A 3 -6.88 18.73 -13.20
CA HIS A 3 -7.91 18.06 -13.99
C HIS A 3 -9.31 18.53 -13.55
N PRO A 4 -10.28 18.72 -14.48
CA PRO A 4 -11.62 19.22 -14.13
C PRO A 4 -12.38 18.39 -13.08
N ARG A 5 -12.08 17.12 -12.94
CA ARG A 5 -12.69 16.23 -11.93
C ARG A 5 -12.16 16.42 -10.53
N ASP A 6 -11.00 17.06 -10.34
CA ASP A 6 -10.38 17.24 -9.02
C ASP A 6 -11.28 18.00 -8.04
N GLN A 7 -12.06 18.96 -8.55
CA GLN A 7 -12.97 19.77 -7.73
C GLN A 7 -14.11 18.96 -7.09
N TYR A 8 -14.38 17.76 -7.57
CA TYR A 8 -15.49 16.93 -7.08
C TYR A 8 -15.05 15.85 -6.08
N LEU A 9 -13.76 15.69 -5.83
CA LEU A 9 -13.21 14.69 -4.93
C LEU A 9 -12.45 15.34 -3.80
N SER A 10 -12.71 14.92 -2.58
CA SER A 10 -11.91 15.24 -1.40
C SER A 10 -11.65 14.00 -0.56
N PHE A 11 -10.53 13.99 0.13
CA PHE A 11 -10.12 12.93 1.03
C PHE A 11 -9.88 13.48 2.43
N TYR A 12 -10.47 12.86 3.43
CA TYR A 12 -10.26 13.20 4.84
C TYR A 12 -9.42 12.11 5.49
N GLU A 13 -8.14 12.37 5.64
CA GLU A 13 -7.13 11.42 6.09
C GLU A 13 -7.42 10.77 7.46
N PRO A 14 -7.86 11.51 8.52
CA PRO A 14 -8.08 10.90 9.84
C PRO A 14 -9.08 9.75 9.87
N THR A 15 -10.04 9.73 8.95
CA THR A 15 -11.03 8.64 8.84
C THR A 15 -10.93 7.88 7.52
N HIS A 16 -9.91 8.16 6.71
CA HIS A 16 -9.73 7.58 5.36
C HIS A 16 -11.01 7.64 4.51
N THR A 17 -11.68 8.80 4.53
CA THR A 17 -12.99 8.96 3.89
C THR A 17 -12.88 9.77 2.61
N TYR A 18 -13.25 9.16 1.50
CA TYR A 18 -13.45 9.86 0.23
C TYR A 18 -14.85 10.45 0.14
N THR A 19 -14.93 11.70 -0.32
CA THR A 19 -16.20 12.39 -0.61
C THR A 19 -16.17 12.81 -2.07
N VAL A 20 -17.14 12.33 -2.86
CA VAL A 20 -17.23 12.60 -4.31
C VAL A 20 -18.58 13.28 -4.58
N HIS A 21 -18.55 14.43 -5.26
CA HIS A 21 -19.75 15.28 -5.48
C HIS A 21 -20.53 15.53 -4.19
N GLY A 22 -19.84 15.75 -3.06
CA GLY A 22 -20.44 15.95 -1.75
C GLY A 22 -21.01 14.68 -1.08
N LYS A 23 -20.90 13.51 -1.71
CA LYS A 23 -21.38 12.22 -1.18
C LYS A 23 -20.24 11.40 -0.59
N LYS A 24 -20.44 10.89 0.61
CA LYS A 24 -19.57 9.89 1.26
C LYS A 24 -19.97 8.48 0.84
N GLY A 25 -19.20 7.45 1.26
CA GLY A 25 -19.52 6.05 1.01
C GLY A 25 -18.77 5.43 -0.17
N TYR A 26 -17.79 6.14 -0.71
CA TYR A 26 -16.85 5.57 -1.68
C TYR A 26 -15.85 4.64 -0.98
N THR A 27 -15.73 3.43 -1.49
CA THR A 27 -14.74 2.46 -1.01
C THR A 27 -13.38 2.79 -1.61
N SER A 28 -12.32 2.76 -0.79
CA SER A 28 -10.96 2.89 -1.34
C SER A 28 -10.62 1.67 -2.20
N VAL A 29 -9.83 1.86 -3.26
CA VAL A 29 -9.37 0.76 -4.13
C VAL A 29 -8.64 -0.30 -3.30
N THR A 30 -7.80 0.10 -2.35
CA THR A 30 -7.11 -0.82 -1.44
C THR A 30 -8.09 -1.67 -0.62
N THR A 31 -9.14 -1.04 -0.06
CA THR A 31 -10.18 -1.77 0.69
C THR A 31 -10.94 -2.72 -0.23
N PHE A 32 -11.28 -2.29 -1.43
CA PHE A 32 -11.95 -3.14 -2.42
C PHE A 32 -11.11 -4.37 -2.77
N VAL A 33 -9.83 -4.21 -3.05
CA VAL A 33 -8.91 -5.33 -3.31
C VAL A 33 -8.86 -6.30 -2.12
N HIS A 34 -8.72 -5.78 -0.90
CA HIS A 34 -8.65 -6.63 0.30
C HIS A 34 -9.92 -7.44 0.57
N GLN A 35 -11.10 -6.99 0.10
CA GLN A 35 -12.36 -7.75 0.25
C GLN A 35 -12.36 -9.10 -0.51
N HIS A 36 -11.48 -9.24 -1.49
CA HIS A 36 -11.34 -10.46 -2.27
C HIS A 36 -10.44 -11.52 -1.61
N PHE A 37 -9.86 -11.24 -0.45
CA PHE A 37 -8.94 -12.13 0.26
C PHE A 37 -9.38 -12.36 1.71
N GLU A 38 -8.94 -13.49 2.30
CA GLU A 38 -9.21 -13.76 3.72
C GLU A 38 -8.64 -12.66 4.64
N PRO A 39 -9.44 -12.10 5.54
CA PRO A 39 -8.94 -11.13 6.51
C PRO A 39 -7.84 -11.73 7.39
N PHE A 40 -6.80 -10.94 7.68
CA PHE A 40 -5.73 -11.35 8.57
C PHE A 40 -6.24 -11.61 9.99
N ASN A 41 -6.21 -12.88 10.44
CA ASN A 41 -6.65 -13.28 11.77
C ASN A 41 -5.47 -13.41 12.73
N ALA A 42 -5.08 -12.29 13.36
CA ALA A 42 -3.98 -12.24 14.32
C ALA A 42 -4.18 -13.22 15.50
N ALA A 43 -5.41 -13.38 15.98
CA ALA A 43 -5.69 -14.26 17.12
C ALA A 43 -5.41 -15.74 16.81
N LYS A 44 -5.85 -16.22 15.65
CA LYS A 44 -5.59 -17.58 15.16
C LYS A 44 -4.09 -17.83 14.97
N ILE A 45 -3.41 -16.86 14.33
CA ILE A 45 -1.97 -16.99 14.04
C ILE A 45 -1.15 -16.98 15.32
N ILE A 46 -1.41 -16.07 16.26
CA ILE A 46 -0.71 -16.01 17.56
C ILE A 46 -0.91 -17.28 18.35
N THR A 47 -2.11 -17.89 18.33
CA THR A 47 -2.36 -19.19 18.99
C THR A 47 -1.43 -20.26 18.43
N GLY A 48 -1.29 -20.36 17.11
CA GLY A 48 -0.37 -21.30 16.48
C GLY A 48 1.10 -21.05 16.79
N ILE A 49 1.49 -19.77 16.87
CA ILE A 49 2.87 -19.36 17.24
C ILE A 49 3.17 -19.76 18.67
N LEU A 50 2.31 -19.43 19.62
CA LEU A 50 2.51 -19.75 21.04
C LEU A 50 2.65 -21.25 21.26
N LYS A 51 1.79 -22.07 20.63
CA LYS A 51 1.88 -23.53 20.71
C LYS A 51 3.23 -24.07 20.23
N LYS A 52 3.81 -23.50 19.17
CA LYS A 52 5.15 -23.86 18.70
C LYS A 52 6.27 -23.34 19.61
N ALA A 53 6.10 -22.14 20.14
CA ALA A 53 7.10 -21.51 21.01
C ALA A 53 7.18 -22.15 22.40
N GLU A 54 6.17 -22.88 22.89
CA GLU A 54 6.20 -23.59 24.15
C GLU A 54 7.31 -24.65 24.22
N THR A 55 7.63 -25.27 23.10
CA THR A 55 8.61 -26.39 22.99
C THR A 55 9.90 -26.02 22.27
N ASP A 56 10.01 -24.80 21.76
CA ASP A 56 11.15 -24.34 20.97
C ASP A 56 11.70 -23.02 21.52
N ASN A 57 12.77 -23.10 22.30
CA ASN A 57 13.42 -21.94 22.89
C ASN A 57 14.21 -21.08 21.87
N SER A 58 14.43 -21.56 20.65
CA SER A 58 14.98 -20.80 19.54
C SER A 58 13.94 -19.93 18.85
N ASN A 59 12.66 -20.14 19.11
CA ASN A 59 11.58 -19.39 18.51
C ASN A 59 11.60 -17.93 18.99
N LYS A 60 11.51 -17.02 18.04
CA LYS A 60 11.48 -15.56 18.29
C LYS A 60 10.48 -15.14 19.38
N TYR A 61 9.39 -15.89 19.54
CA TYR A 61 8.30 -15.57 20.46
C TYR A 61 8.32 -16.44 21.74
N TYR A 62 9.39 -17.21 21.96
CA TYR A 62 9.55 -18.00 23.19
C TYR A 62 9.43 -17.13 24.43
N GLY A 63 8.66 -17.56 25.42
CA GLY A 63 8.40 -16.80 26.64
C GLY A 63 7.54 -15.54 26.52
N MET A 64 7.08 -15.20 25.34
CA MET A 64 6.21 -14.04 25.13
C MET A 64 4.74 -14.37 25.42
N THR A 65 4.02 -13.39 25.97
CA THR A 65 2.56 -13.48 26.11
C THR A 65 1.86 -13.12 24.81
N ARG A 66 0.61 -13.58 24.63
CA ARG A 66 -0.27 -13.20 23.52
C ARG A 66 -0.35 -11.67 23.36
N GLN A 67 -0.50 -10.96 24.48
CA GLN A 67 -0.61 -9.50 24.46
C GLN A 67 0.69 -8.84 24.00
N ALA A 68 1.85 -9.34 24.45
CA ALA A 68 3.15 -8.84 24.04
C ALA A 68 3.37 -9.03 22.52
N ILE A 69 3.01 -10.20 21.96
CA ILE A 69 3.10 -10.46 20.52
C ILE A 69 2.17 -9.50 19.73
N LYS A 70 0.92 -9.39 20.18
CA LYS A 70 -0.06 -8.49 19.52
C LYS A 70 0.40 -7.04 19.54
N LYS A 71 0.94 -6.58 20.69
CA LYS A 71 1.49 -5.24 20.83
C LYS A 71 2.68 -5.02 19.89
N SER A 72 3.64 -5.93 19.88
CA SER A 72 4.81 -5.87 18.98
C SER A 72 4.40 -5.77 17.51
N TRP A 73 3.40 -6.56 17.08
CA TRP A 73 2.89 -6.50 15.71
C TRP A 73 2.20 -5.18 15.41
N SER A 74 1.40 -4.66 16.34
CA SER A 74 0.75 -3.36 16.19
C SER A 74 1.76 -2.23 16.09
N ASP A 75 2.78 -2.24 16.95
CA ASP A 75 3.81 -1.21 16.95
C ASP A 75 4.64 -1.25 15.66
N ASN A 76 5.04 -2.44 15.21
CA ASN A 76 5.72 -2.63 13.92
C ASN A 76 4.87 -2.16 12.74
N GLY A 77 3.57 -2.47 12.75
CA GLY A 77 2.63 -2.03 11.70
C GLY A 77 2.53 -0.51 11.64
N LYS A 78 2.39 0.15 12.79
CA LYS A 78 2.35 1.63 12.88
C LYS A 78 3.64 2.27 12.37
N GLN A 79 4.80 1.73 12.76
CA GLN A 79 6.09 2.24 12.30
C GLN A 79 6.25 2.05 10.78
N ALA A 80 5.87 0.88 10.26
CA ALA A 80 5.94 0.59 8.84
C ALA A 80 5.03 1.52 8.02
N SER A 81 3.79 1.75 8.51
CA SER A 81 2.83 2.67 7.88
C SER A 81 3.36 4.11 7.88
N ALA A 82 3.83 4.61 9.03
CA ALA A 82 4.37 5.97 9.12
C ALA A 82 5.58 6.18 8.20
N ALA A 83 6.49 5.18 8.13
CA ALA A 83 7.64 5.25 7.25
C ALA A 83 7.24 5.18 5.76
N GLY A 84 6.20 4.41 5.41
CA GLY A 84 5.62 4.38 4.07
C GLY A 84 5.03 5.74 3.67
N THR A 85 4.15 6.30 4.51
CA THR A 85 3.55 7.64 4.29
C THR A 85 4.62 8.72 4.12
N LYS A 86 5.66 8.69 4.96
CA LYS A 86 6.77 9.64 4.83
C LYS A 86 7.51 9.47 3.51
N LEU A 87 7.76 8.25 3.07
CA LEU A 87 8.43 7.98 1.79
C LEU A 87 7.64 8.56 0.61
N HIS A 88 6.33 8.30 0.53
CA HIS A 88 5.46 8.84 -0.51
C HIS A 88 5.49 10.37 -0.52
N TYR A 89 5.32 10.98 0.66
CA TYR A 89 5.38 12.44 0.80
C TYR A 89 6.72 13.03 0.33
N ASP A 90 7.84 12.41 0.69
CA ASP A 90 9.16 12.87 0.29
C ASP A 90 9.39 12.71 -1.22
N ILE A 91 8.88 11.64 -1.83
CA ILE A 91 8.93 11.46 -3.30
C ILE A 91 8.05 12.51 -4.00
N GLU A 92 6.85 12.76 -3.48
CA GLU A 92 5.98 13.84 -3.98
C GLU A 92 6.68 15.20 -3.91
N CYS A 93 7.28 15.55 -2.75
CA CYS A 93 8.05 16.77 -2.56
C CYS A 93 9.17 16.87 -3.60
N PHE A 94 9.95 15.81 -3.80
CA PHE A 94 11.05 15.78 -4.75
C PHE A 94 10.59 16.14 -6.17
N TYR A 95 9.53 15.49 -6.67
CA TYR A 95 9.02 15.76 -8.01
C TYR A 95 8.30 17.12 -8.14
N ASN A 96 7.94 17.74 -7.03
CA ASN A 96 7.39 19.10 -6.99
C ASN A 96 8.45 20.17 -6.67
N GLY A 97 9.75 19.85 -6.76
CA GLY A 97 10.85 20.79 -6.64
C GLY A 97 11.23 21.17 -5.19
N ILE A 98 10.73 20.41 -4.22
CA ILE A 98 11.08 20.55 -2.81
C ILE A 98 12.11 19.48 -2.47
N THR A 99 13.27 19.86 -1.94
CA THR A 99 14.33 18.91 -1.57
C THR A 99 14.04 18.27 -0.21
N PRO A 100 13.74 16.97 -0.14
CA PRO A 100 13.53 16.27 1.14
C PRO A 100 14.84 16.08 1.90
N THR A 101 14.75 16.03 3.22
CA THR A 101 15.90 15.72 4.11
C THR A 101 15.91 14.24 4.56
N ASN A 102 15.30 13.35 3.77
CA ASN A 102 15.18 11.93 4.10
C ASN A 102 16.50 11.19 3.81
N THR A 103 17.03 10.50 4.82
CA THR A 103 18.26 9.70 4.73
C THR A 103 17.99 8.20 4.90
N SER A 104 16.72 7.76 4.80
CA SER A 104 16.37 6.35 4.91
C SER A 104 16.89 5.54 3.71
N ILE A 105 17.10 4.25 3.93
CA ILE A 105 17.53 3.33 2.87
C ILE A 105 16.50 3.32 1.73
N GLU A 106 15.22 3.35 2.07
CA GLU A 106 14.12 3.35 1.11
C GLU A 106 14.14 4.58 0.21
N TYR A 107 14.44 5.75 0.78
CA TYR A 107 14.59 6.96 -0.02
C TYR A 107 15.87 6.91 -0.89
N GLY A 108 16.92 6.25 -0.41
CA GLY A 108 18.10 5.95 -1.22
C GLY A 108 17.78 5.09 -2.44
N TYR A 109 16.90 4.10 -2.32
CA TYR A 109 16.43 3.32 -3.48
C TYR A 109 15.64 4.17 -4.48
N PHE A 110 14.80 5.05 -3.98
CA PHE A 110 14.11 6.01 -4.85
C PHE A 110 15.09 6.93 -5.60
N THR A 111 16.11 7.47 -4.93
CA THR A 111 17.11 8.34 -5.60
C THR A 111 17.91 7.59 -6.66
N ASN A 112 18.27 6.32 -6.43
CA ASN A 112 18.89 5.47 -7.44
C ASN A 112 17.94 5.25 -8.63
N PHE A 113 16.68 4.89 -8.36
CA PHE A 113 15.66 4.77 -9.41
C PHE A 113 15.58 6.03 -10.27
N HIS A 114 15.51 7.21 -9.63
CA HIS A 114 15.45 8.48 -10.35
C HIS A 114 16.71 8.74 -11.20
N GLN A 115 17.90 8.38 -10.70
CA GLN A 115 19.16 8.52 -11.44
C GLN A 115 19.19 7.60 -12.68
N ASP A 116 18.68 6.38 -12.56
CA ASP A 116 18.62 5.40 -13.65
C ASP A 116 17.53 5.75 -14.69
N HIS A 117 16.55 6.59 -14.31
CA HIS A 117 15.36 6.90 -15.11
C HIS A 117 15.21 8.44 -15.32
N THR A 118 16.29 9.11 -15.68
CA THR A 118 16.30 10.59 -15.91
C THR A 118 15.42 11.05 -17.06
N PHE A 119 14.99 10.14 -17.93
CA PHE A 119 14.09 10.41 -19.05
C PHE A 119 12.61 10.52 -18.62
N ILE A 120 12.27 10.18 -17.39
CA ILE A 120 10.90 10.25 -16.89
C ILE A 120 10.45 11.72 -16.76
N ILE A 121 9.35 12.05 -17.42
CA ILE A 121 8.69 13.36 -17.34
C ILE A 121 7.49 13.23 -16.39
N PRO A 122 7.57 13.80 -15.17
CA PRO A 122 6.45 13.76 -14.23
C PRO A 122 5.22 14.47 -14.79
N TYR A 123 4.12 13.77 -14.93
CA TYR A 123 2.83 14.38 -15.28
C TYR A 123 2.09 14.85 -14.04
N ARG A 124 1.97 13.96 -13.03
CA ARG A 124 1.29 14.27 -11.77
C ARG A 124 1.69 13.31 -10.66
N THR A 125 1.71 13.80 -9.42
CA THR A 125 1.91 13.01 -8.20
C THR A 125 0.62 12.99 -7.36
N GLU A 126 0.41 11.95 -6.55
CA GLU A 126 -0.70 11.79 -5.59
C GLU A 126 -2.07 12.21 -6.20
N TRP A 127 -2.34 11.69 -7.39
CA TRP A 127 -3.57 12.04 -8.10
C TRP A 127 -4.75 11.25 -7.60
N MET A 128 -5.64 11.90 -6.88
CA MET A 128 -6.91 11.33 -6.44
C MET A 128 -7.87 11.13 -7.61
N ILE A 129 -8.38 9.92 -7.77
CA ILE A 129 -9.33 9.53 -8.81
C ILE A 129 -10.55 8.84 -8.22
N TYR A 130 -11.64 8.78 -8.98
CA TYR A 130 -12.87 8.10 -8.56
C TYR A 130 -13.67 7.55 -9.72
N HIS A 131 -14.48 6.51 -9.42
CA HIS A 131 -15.43 5.91 -10.36
C HIS A 131 -16.84 5.91 -9.75
N VAL A 132 -17.74 6.69 -10.38
CA VAL A 132 -19.08 6.96 -9.80
C VAL A 132 -19.95 5.71 -9.72
N LYS A 133 -20.03 4.91 -10.79
CA LYS A 133 -20.89 3.71 -10.81
C LYS A 133 -20.42 2.63 -9.85
N LEU A 134 -19.12 2.43 -9.70
CA LEU A 134 -18.54 1.44 -8.79
C LEU A 134 -18.40 1.97 -7.37
N GLN A 135 -18.60 3.25 -7.14
CA GLN A 135 -18.38 3.94 -5.86
C GLN A 135 -16.98 3.65 -5.28
N LEU A 136 -15.98 3.65 -6.18
CA LEU A 136 -14.57 3.48 -5.83
C LEU A 136 -13.84 4.81 -5.91
N ALA A 137 -12.85 4.99 -5.03
CA ALA A 137 -11.91 6.11 -5.09
C ALA A 137 -10.52 5.66 -4.62
N GLY A 138 -9.49 6.39 -5.06
CA GLY A 138 -8.11 6.09 -4.69
C GLY A 138 -7.18 7.23 -5.06
N SER A 139 -5.90 7.10 -4.70
CA SER A 139 -4.83 7.95 -5.17
C SER A 139 -3.87 7.14 -6.03
N ILE A 140 -3.38 7.74 -7.10
CA ILE A 140 -2.29 7.21 -7.90
C ILE A 140 -1.03 7.96 -7.47
N ASP A 141 -0.01 7.24 -7.03
CA ASP A 141 1.19 7.82 -6.45
C ASP A 141 1.95 8.70 -7.45
N PHE A 142 2.13 8.20 -8.69
CA PHE A 142 2.92 8.89 -9.67
C PHE A 142 2.50 8.53 -11.10
N ILE A 143 2.35 9.54 -11.94
CA ILE A 143 2.01 9.39 -13.36
C ILE A 143 3.08 10.05 -14.20
N VAL A 144 3.47 9.37 -15.26
CA VAL A 144 4.46 9.80 -16.25
C VAL A 144 3.78 10.00 -17.59
N LEU A 145 4.11 11.09 -18.26
CA LEU A 145 3.71 11.33 -19.63
C LEU A 145 4.80 10.85 -20.58
N ASN A 146 4.47 9.93 -21.45
CA ASN A 146 5.35 9.41 -22.48
C ASN A 146 5.35 10.29 -23.74
N SER A 147 6.35 10.11 -24.59
CA SER A 147 6.53 10.89 -25.83
C SER A 147 5.45 10.62 -26.90
N ASP A 148 4.71 9.53 -26.76
CA ASP A 148 3.57 9.13 -27.62
C ASP A 148 2.21 9.53 -27.04
N ASP A 149 2.19 10.43 -26.06
CA ASP A 149 1.02 10.92 -25.32
C ASP A 149 0.31 9.83 -24.48
N THR A 150 0.92 8.68 -24.25
CA THR A 150 0.44 7.69 -23.29
C THR A 150 0.88 8.05 -21.86
N LEU A 151 0.18 7.47 -20.88
CA LEU A 151 0.48 7.66 -19.46
C LEU A 151 0.87 6.35 -18.81
N ASP A 152 2.01 6.35 -18.13
CA ASP A 152 2.42 5.25 -17.27
C ASP A 152 2.09 5.56 -15.81
N ILE A 153 1.62 4.53 -15.10
CA ILE A 153 1.31 4.60 -13.67
C ILE A 153 2.43 3.91 -12.90
N TYR A 154 2.98 4.63 -11.93
CA TYR A 154 3.95 4.12 -10.98
C TYR A 154 3.34 4.14 -9.59
N ASP A 155 3.65 3.12 -8.79
CA ASP A 155 3.16 2.93 -7.44
C ASP A 155 4.34 2.59 -6.52
N TRP A 156 4.51 3.38 -5.48
CA TRP A 156 5.60 3.23 -4.53
C TRP A 156 5.20 2.32 -3.37
N LYS A 157 5.93 1.23 -3.18
CA LYS A 157 5.62 0.28 -2.10
C LYS A 157 6.80 0.05 -1.17
N ARG A 158 6.59 0.32 0.11
CA ARG A 158 7.54 -0.03 1.15
C ARG A 158 7.26 -1.43 1.68
N CYS A 159 7.95 -2.42 1.17
CA CYS A 159 7.84 -3.82 1.59
C CYS A 159 9.21 -4.47 1.70
N LYS A 160 9.31 -5.56 2.47
CA LYS A 160 10.56 -6.32 2.62
C LYS A 160 10.88 -7.16 1.39
N ASP A 161 9.84 -7.64 0.72
CA ASP A 161 9.94 -8.65 -0.32
C ASP A 161 8.63 -8.65 -1.14
N ILE A 162 8.72 -8.88 -2.43
CA ILE A 162 7.57 -9.04 -3.33
C ILE A 162 7.43 -10.51 -3.69
N LYS A 163 6.34 -11.12 -3.24
CA LYS A 163 6.08 -12.55 -3.42
C LYS A 163 4.96 -12.77 -4.43
N LYS A 164 5.24 -13.53 -5.48
CA LYS A 164 4.25 -13.94 -6.49
C LYS A 164 3.47 -15.20 -6.09
N HIS A 165 4.06 -16.04 -5.22
CA HIS A 165 3.46 -17.28 -4.75
C HIS A 165 3.20 -17.23 -3.25
N SER A 166 2.02 -17.69 -2.83
CA SER A 166 1.69 -17.76 -1.42
C SER A 166 2.43 -18.94 -0.76
N PRO A 167 3.25 -18.70 0.28
CA PRO A 167 3.91 -19.78 1.00
C PRO A 167 2.92 -20.64 1.82
N TRP A 168 1.67 -20.21 1.92
CA TRP A 168 0.60 -20.86 2.68
C TRP A 168 -0.49 -21.43 1.78
N ASP A 169 -0.26 -21.49 0.48
CA ASP A 169 -1.23 -21.97 -0.52
C ASP A 169 -2.60 -21.30 -0.39
N LYS A 170 -2.59 -19.97 -0.17
CA LYS A 170 -3.78 -19.14 -0.04
C LYS A 170 -4.05 -18.40 -1.33
N TYR A 171 -5.33 -18.25 -1.63
CA TYR A 171 -5.84 -17.61 -2.84
C TYR A 171 -6.98 -16.65 -2.49
N ALA A 172 -7.40 -15.86 -3.47
CA ALA A 172 -8.59 -15.03 -3.36
C ALA A 172 -9.83 -15.89 -3.06
N ILE A 173 -10.76 -15.32 -2.28
CA ILE A 173 -12.01 -15.98 -1.86
C ILE A 173 -13.17 -15.68 -2.80
N THR A 174 -13.01 -14.72 -3.70
CA THR A 174 -14.02 -14.39 -4.72
C THR A 174 -13.90 -15.36 -5.90
N GLU A 175 -15.01 -15.93 -6.33
CA GLU A 175 -15.08 -17.01 -7.31
C GLU A 175 -14.38 -16.68 -8.62
N GLU A 176 -14.61 -15.47 -9.16
CA GLU A 176 -14.08 -15.02 -10.44
C GLU A 176 -12.55 -14.90 -10.48
N ILE A 177 -11.92 -14.78 -9.31
CA ILE A 177 -10.47 -14.60 -9.17
C ILE A 177 -9.84 -15.60 -8.20
N ASN A 178 -10.50 -16.70 -7.85
CA ASN A 178 -10.05 -17.69 -6.86
C ASN A 178 -8.73 -18.41 -7.24
N PHE A 179 -8.24 -18.20 -8.45
CA PHE A 179 -6.91 -18.64 -8.91
C PHE A 179 -5.79 -17.66 -8.57
N VAL A 180 -6.11 -16.45 -8.10
CA VAL A 180 -5.13 -15.41 -7.77
C VAL A 180 -4.53 -15.67 -6.38
N PRO A 181 -3.20 -15.87 -6.25
CA PRO A 181 -2.57 -16.10 -4.95
C PRO A 181 -2.72 -14.91 -4.00
N ASP A 182 -2.97 -15.20 -2.71
CA ASP A 182 -3.01 -14.19 -1.64
C ASP A 182 -1.58 -13.75 -1.28
N THR A 183 -1.06 -12.81 -2.07
CA THR A 183 0.27 -12.23 -1.89
C THR A 183 0.29 -10.74 -2.20
N ASN A 184 1.30 -10.04 -1.68
CA ASN A 184 1.45 -8.62 -1.91
C ASN A 184 1.63 -8.25 -3.40
N TYR A 185 2.29 -9.11 -4.20
CA TYR A 185 2.40 -8.88 -5.64
C TYR A 185 1.03 -8.76 -6.31
N TRP A 186 0.14 -9.69 -6.03
CA TRP A 186 -1.19 -9.70 -6.63
C TRP A 186 -2.10 -8.62 -6.06
N HIS A 187 -1.98 -8.31 -4.75
CA HIS A 187 -2.71 -7.19 -4.15
C HIS A 187 -2.33 -5.86 -4.82
N TYR A 188 -1.03 -5.63 -5.07
CA TYR A 188 -0.56 -4.42 -5.75
C TYR A 188 -0.95 -4.40 -7.23
N SER A 189 -0.93 -5.56 -7.91
CA SER A 189 -1.33 -5.66 -9.32
C SER A 189 -2.83 -5.43 -9.55
N LEU A 190 -3.66 -5.75 -8.56
CA LEU A 190 -5.10 -5.52 -8.61
C LEU A 190 -5.48 -4.07 -8.22
N GLN A 191 -4.63 -3.40 -7.47
CA GLN A 191 -4.80 -2.00 -7.08
C GLN A 191 -4.61 -1.07 -8.25
#